data_41487f907a63b1d361400285007e0995
#
_entry.id   41487f907a63b1d361400285007e0995
#
_cell.length_a   1.000
_cell.length_b   1.000
_cell.length_c   1.000
_cell.angle_alpha   90.00
_cell.angle_beta   90.00
_cell.angle_gamma   90.00
#
_symmetry.space_group_name_H-M   'P 1'
#
loop_
_entity.id
_entity.type
_entity.pdbx_description
1 polymer ?
#
loop_
_entity_poly.entity_id
_entity_poly.type
_entity_poly.pdbx_seq_one_letter_code
_entity_poly.pdbx_strand_id
1 'polypeptide(L)'
;MKLSTMLFAMGTCLALGACATSGSEDSPPVIVRGGEEIRIDTGGIPPDKQADIYLVLNQRDASARKCYQDVLNEKKTREFKGTVTILLSLNTNGTASAVKIMSSTLNNKDVETCLAQTIKEFEFPKVDRPGDIQYVYKFEPQY
;
A
#
# COMPACT_ATOMS: atom_id res chain seq x y z
N MET A 1 21.97 74.21 -2.57
CA MET A 1 20.62 74.76 -2.48
C MET A 1 19.59 73.66 -2.62
N LYS A 2 18.63 73.68 -1.73
CA LYS A 2 17.39 72.95 -1.61
C LYS A 2 17.40 71.52 -1.08
N LEU A 3 17.13 71.47 0.19
CA LEU A 3 16.56 70.39 0.99
C LEU A 3 15.27 69.92 0.34
N SER A 4 15.00 68.64 0.36
CA SER A 4 13.64 68.14 0.36
C SER A 4 13.54 66.95 1.26
N THR A 5 12.98 67.22 2.41
CA THR A 5 12.62 66.30 3.46
C THR A 5 11.40 65.49 3.01
N MET A 6 11.45 64.18 3.04
CA MET A 6 10.24 63.38 2.92
C MET A 6 10.19 62.36 4.11
N LEU A 7 9.17 62.62 4.93
CA LEU A 7 8.73 61.79 6.04
C LEU A 7 8.37 60.41 5.54
N PHE A 8 8.89 59.39 6.16
CA PHE A 8 8.40 58.03 6.07
C PHE A 8 7.49 57.77 7.27
N ALA A 9 6.24 57.56 6.97
CA ALA A 9 5.26 57.07 7.92
C ALA A 9 5.51 55.62 8.22
N MET A 10 5.69 55.28 9.49
CA MET A 10 5.66 53.95 10.06
C MET A 10 4.28 53.35 9.92
N GLY A 11 4.11 52.35 9.07
CA GLY A 11 2.96 51.49 9.03
C GLY A 11 3.26 50.20 9.78
N THR A 12 2.84 50.11 11.04
CA THR A 12 2.86 48.90 11.87
C THR A 12 1.71 48.01 11.43
N CYS A 13 1.94 46.99 10.63
CA CYS A 13 1.00 45.89 10.41
C CYS A 13 1.34 44.74 11.34
N LEU A 14 0.67 44.74 12.51
CA LEU A 14 0.47 43.53 13.32
C LEU A 14 -0.66 42.71 12.68
N ALA A 15 -0.30 41.74 11.86
CA ALA A 15 -1.20 40.69 11.43
C ALA A 15 -0.79 39.39 12.14
N LEU A 16 -1.47 39.14 13.28
CA LEU A 16 -1.54 37.81 13.88
C LEU A 16 -2.42 36.92 12.98
N GLY A 17 -1.81 36.35 11.95
CA GLY A 17 -2.43 35.29 11.17
C GLY A 17 -2.12 33.95 11.82
N ALA A 18 -2.96 33.51 12.74
CA ALA A 18 -2.98 32.11 13.15
C ALA A 18 -3.54 31.29 11.98
N CYS A 19 -2.67 30.77 11.15
CA CYS A 19 -3.02 29.66 10.25
C CYS A 19 -3.15 28.40 11.10
N ALA A 20 -4.36 28.15 11.61
CA ALA A 20 -4.74 26.82 12.03
C ALA A 20 -4.87 25.97 10.78
N THR A 21 -3.79 25.27 10.42
CA THR A 21 -3.83 24.15 9.51
C THR A 21 -4.52 23.01 10.24
N SER A 22 -5.84 22.92 10.08
CA SER A 22 -6.58 21.69 10.35
C SER A 22 -6.10 20.65 9.34
N GLY A 23 -5.05 19.93 9.68
CA GLY A 23 -4.68 18.72 8.99
C GLY A 23 -5.76 17.68 9.25
N SER A 24 -6.66 17.49 8.31
CA SER A 24 -7.44 16.25 8.23
C SER A 24 -6.48 15.15 7.88
N GLU A 25 -5.98 14.48 8.92
CA GLU A 25 -5.16 13.27 8.79
C GLU A 25 -6.05 12.04 8.53
N ASP A 26 -6.84 12.09 7.48
CA ASP A 26 -7.64 10.95 7.05
C ASP A 26 -7.31 10.57 5.59
N SER A 27 -6.04 10.70 5.24
CA SER A 27 -5.54 10.23 3.96
C SER A 27 -5.01 8.80 4.13
N PRO A 28 -5.50 7.83 3.35
CA PRO A 28 -5.00 6.46 3.41
C PRO A 28 -3.49 6.43 3.08
N PRO A 29 -2.74 5.50 3.69
CA PRO A 29 -1.30 5.43 3.47
C PRO A 29 -0.99 5.13 2.01
N VAL A 30 -0.16 5.97 1.42
CA VAL A 30 0.35 5.80 0.06
C VAL A 30 1.63 5.00 0.13
N ILE A 31 1.61 3.79 -0.43
CA ILE A 31 2.81 2.98 -0.59
C ILE A 31 3.40 3.25 -1.98
N VAL A 32 4.47 4.02 -2.02
CA VAL A 32 5.22 4.26 -3.25
C VAL A 32 6.19 3.11 -3.47
N ARG A 33 5.90 2.26 -4.44
CA ARG A 33 6.83 1.25 -4.97
C ARG A 33 7.00 1.48 -6.46
N GLY A 34 8.18 1.96 -6.86
CA GLY A 34 8.55 2.02 -8.28
C GLY A 34 7.77 3.03 -9.12
N GLY A 35 7.38 4.17 -8.57
CA GLY A 35 6.82 5.30 -9.33
C GLY A 35 5.32 5.22 -9.63
N GLU A 36 4.60 4.21 -9.14
CA GLU A 36 3.15 4.14 -9.26
C GLU A 36 2.49 4.34 -7.89
N GLU A 37 1.73 5.41 -7.76
CA GLU A 37 0.99 5.75 -6.54
C GLU A 37 -0.29 4.91 -6.48
N ILE A 38 -0.25 3.85 -5.69
CA ILE A 38 -1.44 2.99 -5.47
C ILE A 38 -2.22 3.55 -4.28
N ARG A 39 -3.35 4.18 -4.53
CA ARG A 39 -4.31 4.55 -3.50
C ARG A 39 -5.10 3.32 -3.10
N ILE A 40 -4.93 2.90 -1.87
CA ILE A 40 -5.61 1.73 -1.33
C ILE A 40 -6.71 2.22 -0.40
N ASP A 41 -7.96 1.98 -0.77
CA ASP A 41 -9.08 2.15 0.15
C ASP A 41 -9.14 0.93 1.08
N THR A 42 -8.75 1.14 2.32
CA THR A 42 -8.54 0.07 3.31
C THR A 42 -9.75 -0.22 4.18
N GLY A 43 -10.92 0.29 3.78
CA GLY A 43 -12.21 -0.16 4.33
C GLY A 43 -12.33 -0.14 5.87
N GLY A 44 -11.64 0.78 6.56
CA GLY A 44 -11.80 0.96 8.01
C GLY A 44 -10.74 0.33 8.91
N ILE A 45 -9.67 -0.26 8.35
CA ILE A 45 -8.51 -0.70 9.14
C ILE A 45 -7.61 0.51 9.42
N PRO A 46 -7.28 0.80 10.70
CA PRO A 46 -6.42 1.93 11.06
C PRO A 46 -5.02 1.87 10.41
N PRO A 47 -4.38 3.01 10.09
CA PRO A 47 -3.10 3.06 9.37
C PRO A 47 -1.95 2.29 10.04
N ASP A 48 -1.89 2.30 11.38
CA ASP A 48 -0.91 1.52 12.14
C ASP A 48 -1.09 0.02 11.93
N LYS A 49 -2.34 -0.47 11.95
CA LYS A 49 -2.66 -1.87 11.67
C LYS A 49 -2.42 -2.26 10.22
N GLN A 50 -2.65 -1.34 9.29
CA GLN A 50 -2.31 -1.55 7.89
C GLN A 50 -0.80 -1.79 7.72
N ALA A 51 0.04 -0.97 8.37
CA ALA A 51 1.49 -1.12 8.33
C ALA A 51 1.94 -2.49 8.84
N ASP A 52 1.35 -2.96 9.95
CA ASP A 52 1.62 -4.30 10.50
C ASP A 52 1.22 -5.41 9.53
N ILE A 53 0.06 -5.28 8.87
CA ILE A 53 -0.41 -6.26 7.87
C ILE A 53 0.52 -6.29 6.66
N TYR A 54 0.94 -5.13 6.15
CA TYR A 54 1.93 -5.06 5.07
C TYR A 54 3.26 -5.67 5.45
N LEU A 55 3.68 -5.50 6.71
CA LEU A 55 4.89 -6.12 7.22
C LEU A 55 4.80 -7.64 7.16
N VAL A 56 3.67 -8.24 7.57
CA VAL A 56 3.43 -9.69 7.47
C VAL A 56 3.48 -10.15 6.02
N LEU A 57 2.80 -9.47 5.09
CA LEU A 57 2.82 -9.81 3.67
C LEU A 57 4.25 -9.76 3.10
N ASN A 58 5.05 -8.77 3.48
CA ASN A 58 6.45 -8.67 3.08
C ASN A 58 7.32 -9.77 3.70
N GLN A 59 7.15 -10.09 4.97
CA GLN A 59 7.91 -11.15 5.65
C GLN A 59 7.60 -12.54 5.07
N ARG A 60 6.38 -12.75 4.61
CA ARG A 60 5.92 -14.00 4.00
C ARG A 60 6.04 -14.01 2.47
N ASP A 61 6.68 -13.02 1.88
CA ASP A 61 6.86 -12.89 0.42
C ASP A 61 7.52 -14.15 -0.20
N ALA A 62 8.44 -14.79 0.50
CA ALA A 62 9.07 -16.02 0.05
C ALA A 62 8.07 -17.17 -0.19
N SER A 63 7.05 -17.30 0.67
CA SER A 63 5.98 -18.30 0.52
C SER A 63 5.11 -17.98 -0.71
N ALA A 64 4.78 -16.70 -0.92
CA ALA A 64 4.05 -16.25 -2.11
C ALA A 64 4.86 -16.48 -3.40
N ARG A 65 6.17 -16.19 -3.37
CA ARG A 65 7.07 -16.41 -4.51
C ARG A 65 7.24 -17.87 -4.87
N LYS A 66 7.11 -18.79 -3.91
CA LYS A 66 7.18 -20.22 -4.19
C LYS A 66 6.13 -20.64 -5.23
N CYS A 67 4.88 -20.14 -5.11
CA CYS A 67 3.83 -20.42 -6.10
C CYS A 67 4.25 -20.02 -7.53
N TYR A 68 4.93 -18.88 -7.66
CA TYR A 68 5.45 -18.41 -8.94
C TYR A 68 6.63 -19.26 -9.43
N GLN A 69 7.57 -19.61 -8.54
CA GLN A 69 8.76 -20.37 -8.88
C GLN A 69 8.41 -21.79 -9.38
N ASP A 70 7.43 -22.43 -8.76
CA ASP A 70 6.99 -23.76 -9.15
C ASP A 70 6.51 -23.76 -10.62
N VAL A 71 5.67 -22.80 -10.99
CA VAL A 71 5.20 -22.64 -12.38
C VAL A 71 6.29 -22.16 -13.33
N LEU A 72 7.21 -21.28 -12.87
CA LEU A 72 8.34 -20.82 -13.66
C LEU A 72 9.27 -22.00 -14.05
N ASN A 73 9.52 -22.93 -13.11
CA ASN A 73 10.32 -24.11 -13.34
C ASN A 73 9.69 -25.05 -14.39
N GLU A 74 8.37 -25.14 -14.42
CA GLU A 74 7.64 -25.91 -15.44
C GLU A 74 7.70 -25.24 -16.81
N LYS A 75 7.46 -23.92 -16.87
CA LYS A 75 7.42 -23.15 -18.12
C LYS A 75 8.80 -22.96 -18.76
N LYS A 76 9.86 -22.94 -17.97
CA LYS A 76 11.26 -22.73 -18.41
C LYS A 76 11.47 -21.49 -19.29
N THR A 77 10.68 -20.44 -19.07
CA THR A 77 10.74 -19.20 -19.84
C THR A 77 11.10 -18.01 -18.96
N ARG A 78 11.97 -17.12 -19.47
CA ARG A 78 12.35 -15.87 -18.80
C ARG A 78 11.32 -14.76 -18.98
N GLU A 79 10.39 -14.94 -19.89
CA GLU A 79 9.36 -13.93 -20.18
C GLU A 79 8.15 -14.03 -19.22
N PHE A 80 8.09 -15.09 -18.41
CA PHE A 80 7.03 -15.27 -17.41
C PHE A 80 7.27 -14.35 -16.22
N LYS A 81 6.77 -13.11 -16.32
CA LYS A 81 6.85 -12.07 -15.31
C LYS A 81 5.59 -11.23 -15.31
N GLY A 82 5.28 -10.61 -14.20
CA GLY A 82 4.10 -9.74 -14.09
C GLY A 82 3.75 -9.38 -12.66
N THR A 83 2.58 -8.80 -12.50
CA THR A 83 2.03 -8.38 -11.22
C THR A 83 0.71 -9.09 -10.95
N VAL A 84 0.44 -9.36 -9.67
CA VAL A 84 -0.85 -9.85 -9.19
C VAL A 84 -1.32 -8.92 -8.09
N THR A 85 -2.45 -8.28 -8.28
CA THR A 85 -3.10 -7.44 -7.28
C THR A 85 -4.15 -8.27 -6.57
N ILE A 86 -4.04 -8.34 -5.26
CA ILE A 86 -4.98 -9.05 -4.39
C ILE A 86 -5.80 -8.07 -3.54
N LEU A 87 -7.01 -8.48 -3.20
CA LEU A 87 -7.82 -7.89 -2.13
C LEU A 87 -7.91 -8.91 -1.00
N LEU A 88 -7.33 -8.57 0.14
CA LEU A 88 -7.30 -9.36 1.35
C LEU A 88 -8.37 -8.84 2.32
N SER A 89 -9.38 -9.64 2.61
CA SER A 89 -10.39 -9.33 3.62
C SER A 89 -10.01 -9.97 4.95
N LEU A 90 -9.93 -9.17 6.01
CA LEU A 90 -9.52 -9.60 7.35
C LEU A 90 -10.68 -9.56 8.34
N ASN A 91 -10.73 -10.59 9.18
CA ASN A 91 -11.55 -10.63 10.39
C ASN A 91 -10.81 -9.94 11.55
N THR A 92 -11.55 -9.56 12.59
CA THR A 92 -11.00 -8.95 13.81
C THR A 92 -9.98 -9.81 14.55
N ASN A 93 -10.05 -11.11 14.40
CA ASN A 93 -9.11 -12.06 15.02
C ASN A 93 -7.76 -12.19 14.28
N GLY A 94 -7.56 -11.49 13.17
CA GLY A 94 -6.33 -11.56 12.36
C GLY A 94 -6.30 -12.71 11.36
N THR A 95 -7.45 -13.33 11.05
CA THR A 95 -7.53 -14.34 10.00
C THR A 95 -8.07 -13.75 8.69
N ALA A 96 -7.54 -14.23 7.57
CA ALA A 96 -8.06 -13.88 6.26
C ALA A 96 -9.41 -14.56 6.01
N SER A 97 -10.49 -13.78 5.91
CA SER A 97 -11.82 -14.28 5.55
C SER A 97 -11.92 -14.57 4.05
N ALA A 98 -11.30 -13.74 3.23
CA ALA A 98 -11.23 -13.92 1.80
C ALA A 98 -9.93 -13.35 1.21
N VAL A 99 -9.46 -13.95 0.12
CA VAL A 99 -8.40 -13.40 -0.73
C VAL A 99 -8.91 -13.46 -2.16
N LYS A 100 -9.05 -12.29 -2.79
CA LYS A 100 -9.54 -12.17 -4.17
C LYS A 100 -8.44 -11.63 -5.06
N ILE A 101 -8.31 -12.17 -6.26
CA ILE A 101 -7.45 -11.61 -7.29
C ILE A 101 -8.23 -10.50 -8.01
N MET A 102 -7.76 -9.26 -7.88
CA MET A 102 -8.38 -8.10 -8.49
C MET A 102 -7.91 -7.91 -9.94
N SER A 103 -6.61 -8.07 -10.15
CA SER A 103 -6.00 -8.03 -11.48
C SER A 103 -4.72 -8.86 -11.49
N SER A 104 -4.38 -9.38 -12.66
CA SER A 104 -3.16 -10.16 -12.86
C SER A 104 -2.65 -9.95 -14.28
N THR A 105 -1.39 -9.55 -14.40
CA THR A 105 -0.69 -9.50 -15.69
C THR A 105 0.08 -10.79 -15.97
N LEU A 106 0.21 -11.68 -14.98
CA LEU A 106 0.77 -13.03 -15.17
C LEU A 106 -0.15 -13.92 -16.01
N ASN A 107 -1.48 -13.69 -15.95
CA ASN A 107 -2.49 -14.50 -16.63
C ASN A 107 -2.28 -16.01 -16.42
N ASN A 108 -1.97 -16.41 -15.19
CA ASN A 108 -1.73 -17.81 -14.84
C ASN A 108 -2.56 -18.20 -13.60
N LYS A 109 -3.54 -19.06 -13.81
CA LYS A 109 -4.50 -19.49 -12.78
C LYS A 109 -3.86 -20.32 -11.68
N ASP A 110 -2.82 -21.07 -11.98
CA ASP A 110 -2.15 -21.93 -10.99
C ASP A 110 -1.41 -21.05 -9.96
N VAL A 111 -0.67 -20.03 -10.43
CA VAL A 111 -0.04 -19.04 -9.54
C VAL A 111 -1.08 -18.28 -8.75
N GLU A 112 -2.14 -17.79 -9.38
CA GLU A 112 -3.19 -17.01 -8.71
C GLU A 112 -3.90 -17.83 -7.62
N THR A 113 -4.25 -19.07 -7.91
CA THR A 113 -4.93 -19.97 -6.97
C THR A 113 -4.02 -20.33 -5.81
N CYS A 114 -2.77 -20.73 -6.09
CA CYS A 114 -1.76 -21.03 -5.08
C CYS A 114 -1.52 -19.82 -4.17
N LEU A 115 -1.34 -18.63 -4.76
CA LEU A 115 -1.12 -17.38 -4.02
C LEU A 115 -2.28 -17.09 -3.06
N ALA A 116 -3.52 -17.16 -3.56
CA ALA A 116 -4.72 -16.92 -2.74
C ALA A 116 -4.85 -17.91 -1.58
N GLN A 117 -4.52 -19.18 -1.80
CA GLN A 117 -4.53 -20.20 -0.76
C GLN A 117 -3.43 -19.97 0.27
N THR A 118 -2.21 -19.71 -0.18
CA THR A 118 -1.06 -19.44 0.68
C THR A 118 -1.29 -18.24 1.61
N ILE A 119 -1.85 -17.15 1.07
CA ILE A 119 -2.13 -15.94 1.87
C ILE A 119 -3.22 -16.18 2.91
N LYS A 120 -4.21 -17.04 2.62
CA LYS A 120 -5.25 -17.41 3.61
C LYS A 120 -4.69 -18.11 4.85
N GLU A 121 -3.54 -18.75 4.72
CA GLU A 121 -2.87 -19.45 5.82
C GLU A 121 -1.99 -18.51 6.67
N PHE A 122 -1.83 -17.26 6.26
CA PHE A 122 -1.05 -16.30 7.04
C PHE A 122 -1.81 -15.83 8.27
N GLU A 123 -1.09 -15.68 9.36
CA GLU A 123 -1.57 -15.05 10.58
C GLU A 123 -1.26 -13.56 10.55
N PHE A 124 -2.30 -12.74 10.62
CA PHE A 124 -2.21 -11.29 10.65
C PHE A 124 -2.45 -10.75 12.06
N PRO A 125 -2.02 -9.52 12.35
CA PRO A 125 -2.36 -8.87 13.60
C PRO A 125 -3.88 -8.69 13.72
N LYS A 126 -4.36 -8.74 14.97
CA LYS A 126 -5.77 -8.46 15.27
C LYS A 126 -6.10 -7.02 14.90
N VAL A 127 -7.28 -6.83 14.34
CA VAL A 127 -7.83 -5.54 13.97
C VAL A 127 -9.13 -5.27 14.74
N ASP A 128 -9.42 -4.01 15.05
CA ASP A 128 -10.60 -3.66 15.82
C ASP A 128 -11.90 -3.84 15.03
N ARG A 129 -11.80 -3.72 13.72
CA ARG A 129 -12.91 -3.88 12.77
C ARG A 129 -12.45 -4.70 11.57
N PRO A 130 -13.33 -5.54 11.00
CA PRO A 130 -13.03 -6.20 9.75
C PRO A 130 -12.85 -5.16 8.64
N GLY A 131 -12.00 -5.46 7.69
CA GLY A 131 -11.72 -4.55 6.59
C GLY A 131 -10.93 -5.23 5.49
N ASP A 132 -10.72 -4.50 4.40
CA ASP A 132 -10.06 -4.97 3.21
C ASP A 132 -8.71 -4.27 3.03
N ILE A 133 -7.72 -5.02 2.59
CA ILE A 133 -6.40 -4.51 2.22
C ILE A 133 -6.08 -4.94 0.80
N GLN A 134 -5.70 -4.00 -0.02
CA GLN A 134 -5.18 -4.27 -1.36
C GLN A 134 -3.66 -4.38 -1.31
N TYR A 135 -3.09 -5.39 -1.97
CA TYR A 135 -1.65 -5.59 -2.07
C TYR A 135 -1.25 -6.05 -3.47
N VAL A 136 -0.07 -5.62 -3.92
CA VAL A 136 0.46 -5.95 -5.23
C VAL A 136 1.72 -6.79 -5.09
N TYR A 137 1.68 -8.01 -5.58
CA TYR A 137 2.85 -8.86 -5.75
C TYR A 137 3.48 -8.64 -7.12
N LYS A 138 4.78 -8.39 -7.15
CA LYS A 138 5.56 -8.32 -8.37
C LYS A 138 6.42 -9.57 -8.50
N PHE A 139 6.23 -10.30 -9.57
CA PHE A 139 6.94 -11.51 -9.87
C PHE A 139 7.88 -11.30 -11.06
N GLU A 140 9.15 -11.60 -10.85
CA GLU A 140 10.21 -11.56 -11.85
C GLU A 140 11.12 -12.76 -11.66
N PRO A 141 11.61 -13.40 -12.76
CA PRO A 141 12.60 -14.46 -12.65
C PRO A 141 13.86 -13.92 -11.98
N GLN A 142 14.34 -14.63 -10.96
CA GLN A 142 15.63 -14.34 -10.32
C GLN A 142 16.68 -15.29 -10.88
N TYR A 143 17.80 -14.75 -11.31
CA TYR A 143 18.95 -15.48 -11.89
C TYR A 143 20.14 -15.38 -10.98
#